data_c830ade709e2039c3f84a759f1faaaaf
#
_entry.id   c830ade709e2039c3f84a759f1faaaaf
#
_cell.length_a   1.000
_cell.length_b   1.000
_cell.length_c   1.000
_cell.angle_alpha   90.00
_cell.angle_beta   90.00
_cell.angle_gamma   90.00
#
_symmetry.space_group_name_H-M   'P 1'
#
loop_
_entity.id
_entity.type
_entity.pdbx_description
1 polymer ?
#
loop_
_entity_poly.entity_id
_entity_poly.type
_entity_poly.pdbx_seq_one_letter_code
_entity_poly.pdbx_strand_id
1 'polypeptide(L)'
;KGCSRIAFIGGPKKLFVTQDRLTGYEQALQEHNLPLDSQRTFFADEFLEEKGYNFSKQLFKHDPQTDAIITTDSLLAEGVCNYLNEHQLDVPVLSFDSVNPKLNLAAYVDINSLALGRTSFETILQIINDVKENRQICYRQVIAHEIVEK
;
A
#
# COMPACT_ATOMS: atom_id res chain seq x y z
N LYS A 1 -1.97 8.25 -16.55
CA LYS A 1 -0.69 8.51 -17.28
C LYS A 1 -0.39 7.47 -18.36
N GLY A 2 -1.32 6.56 -18.68
CA GLY A 2 -1.17 5.57 -19.75
C GLY A 2 -0.29 4.36 -19.41
N CYS A 3 -0.01 4.10 -18.13
CA CYS A 3 0.72 2.91 -17.69
C CYS A 3 -0.11 1.65 -17.95
N SER A 4 0.55 0.59 -18.38
CA SER A 4 -0.08 -0.69 -18.76
C SER A 4 0.62 -1.93 -18.20
N ARG A 5 1.85 -1.79 -17.72
CA ARG A 5 2.67 -2.85 -17.15
C ARG A 5 2.92 -2.58 -15.67
N ILE A 6 1.83 -2.62 -14.92
CA ILE A 6 1.82 -2.23 -13.50
C ILE A 6 2.25 -3.42 -12.64
N ALA A 7 3.17 -3.22 -11.72
CA ALA A 7 3.59 -4.23 -10.75
C ALA A 7 2.96 -3.97 -9.38
N PHE A 8 2.77 -5.04 -8.61
CA PHE A 8 2.29 -5.00 -7.24
C PHE A 8 3.32 -5.64 -6.30
N ILE A 9 3.73 -4.90 -5.26
CA ILE A 9 4.64 -5.38 -4.22
C ILE A 9 3.94 -5.26 -2.88
N GLY A 10 3.51 -6.40 -2.34
CA GLY A 10 2.74 -6.50 -1.11
C GLY A 10 3.53 -7.07 0.06
N GLY A 11 3.04 -6.81 1.27
CA GLY A 11 3.48 -7.45 2.49
C GLY A 11 2.97 -8.89 2.61
N PRO A 12 2.95 -9.46 3.84
CA PRO A 12 2.60 -10.86 4.03
C PRO A 12 1.21 -11.21 3.48
N LYS A 13 1.17 -12.15 2.55
CA LYS A 13 -0.06 -12.53 1.82
C LYS A 13 -1.19 -13.00 2.74
N LYS A 14 -0.87 -13.49 3.95
CA LYS A 14 -1.85 -13.94 4.95
C LYS A 14 -2.62 -12.80 5.64
N LEU A 15 -2.16 -11.55 5.52
CA LEU A 15 -2.81 -10.40 6.14
C LEU A 15 -4.00 -9.93 5.29
N PHE A 16 -5.15 -9.72 5.93
CA PHE A 16 -6.35 -9.20 5.26
C PHE A 16 -6.09 -7.90 4.50
N VAL A 17 -5.35 -6.97 5.10
CA VAL A 17 -5.01 -5.71 4.46
C VAL A 17 -4.23 -5.88 3.15
N THR A 18 -3.33 -6.88 3.08
CA THR A 18 -2.60 -7.22 1.85
C THR A 18 -3.53 -7.84 0.81
N GLN A 19 -4.43 -8.72 1.25
CA GLN A 19 -5.41 -9.37 0.37
C GLN A 19 -6.41 -8.38 -0.21
N ASP A 20 -6.95 -7.47 0.61
CA ASP A 20 -7.90 -6.45 0.15
C ASP A 20 -7.25 -5.51 -0.87
N ARG A 21 -6.00 -5.07 -0.63
CA ARG A 21 -5.24 -4.23 -1.57
C ARG A 21 -4.92 -4.95 -2.88
N LEU A 22 -4.56 -6.24 -2.80
CA LEU A 22 -4.37 -7.07 -3.98
C LEU A 22 -5.66 -7.20 -4.78
N THR A 23 -6.77 -7.51 -4.11
CA THR A 23 -8.08 -7.64 -4.77
C THR A 23 -8.46 -6.34 -5.49
N GLY A 24 -8.27 -5.19 -4.84
CA GLY A 24 -8.50 -3.89 -5.47
C GLY A 24 -7.62 -3.64 -6.68
N TYR A 25 -6.33 -4.01 -6.61
CA TYR A 25 -5.41 -3.93 -7.74
C TYR A 25 -5.86 -4.82 -8.92
N GLU A 26 -6.21 -6.09 -8.65
CA GLU A 26 -6.68 -7.03 -9.68
C GLU A 26 -7.99 -6.56 -10.34
N GLN A 27 -8.94 -6.06 -9.54
CA GLN A 27 -10.19 -5.49 -10.05
C GLN A 27 -9.92 -4.27 -10.95
N ALA A 28 -9.06 -3.35 -10.53
CA ALA A 28 -8.70 -2.18 -11.32
C ALA A 28 -8.05 -2.56 -12.66
N LEU A 29 -7.13 -3.54 -12.67
CA LEU A 29 -6.57 -4.05 -13.92
C LEU A 29 -7.66 -4.60 -14.85
N GLN A 30 -8.57 -5.39 -14.31
CA GLN A 30 -9.68 -5.97 -15.07
C GLN A 30 -10.62 -4.89 -15.65
N GLU A 31 -11.00 -3.90 -14.84
CA GLU A 31 -11.87 -2.79 -15.28
C GLU A 31 -11.25 -1.95 -16.39
N HIS A 32 -9.92 -1.82 -16.38
CA HIS A 32 -9.18 -1.09 -17.42
C HIS A 32 -8.67 -1.97 -18.57
N ASN A 33 -9.05 -3.25 -18.61
CA ASN A 33 -8.58 -4.22 -19.61
C ASN A 33 -7.06 -4.35 -19.67
N LEU A 34 -6.39 -4.22 -18.53
CA LEU A 34 -4.95 -4.41 -18.38
C LEU A 34 -4.62 -5.87 -18.01
N PRO A 35 -3.49 -6.42 -18.48
CA PRO A 35 -3.14 -7.81 -18.22
C PRO A 35 -2.70 -8.01 -16.75
N LEU A 36 -3.34 -8.98 -16.07
CA LEU A 36 -2.84 -9.49 -14.81
C LEU A 36 -1.68 -10.46 -15.09
N ASP A 37 -0.52 -10.16 -14.52
CA ASP A 37 0.68 -10.96 -14.67
C ASP A 37 1.25 -11.33 -13.29
N SER A 38 1.23 -12.62 -12.98
CA SER A 38 1.74 -13.13 -11.70
C SER A 38 3.24 -12.88 -11.50
N GLN A 39 4.00 -12.65 -12.57
CA GLN A 39 5.42 -12.36 -12.51
C GLN A 39 5.72 -10.89 -12.12
N ARG A 40 4.69 -10.04 -12.10
CA ARG A 40 4.74 -8.66 -11.60
C ARG A 40 4.07 -8.51 -10.23
N THR A 41 3.77 -9.62 -9.55
CA THR A 41 3.11 -9.62 -8.25
C THR A 41 4.00 -10.31 -7.22
N PHE A 42 4.47 -9.55 -6.21
CA PHE A 42 5.41 -10.01 -5.20
C PHE A 42 4.81 -9.87 -3.80
N PHE A 43 5.17 -10.79 -2.91
CA PHE A 43 4.73 -10.78 -1.51
C PHE A 43 5.92 -10.96 -0.58
N ALA A 44 6.15 -9.98 0.27
CA ALA A 44 7.12 -10.10 1.35
C ALA A 44 6.55 -10.91 2.52
N ASP A 45 7.41 -11.57 3.24
CA ASP A 45 7.10 -12.20 4.53
C ASP A 45 7.02 -11.17 5.67
N GLU A 46 7.71 -10.04 5.51
CA GLU A 46 7.75 -8.92 6.45
C GLU A 46 7.77 -7.57 5.69
N PHE A 47 7.30 -6.51 6.34
CA PHE A 47 7.36 -5.15 5.81
C PHE A 47 8.75 -4.55 6.06
N LEU A 48 9.67 -4.76 5.14
CA LEU A 48 11.06 -4.28 5.21
C LEU A 48 11.47 -3.61 3.91
N GLU A 49 12.25 -2.54 4.01
CA GLU A 49 12.86 -1.83 2.89
C GLU A 49 13.65 -2.77 1.97
N GLU A 50 14.48 -3.66 2.55
CA GLU A 50 15.27 -4.64 1.80
C GLU A 50 14.40 -5.52 0.89
N LYS A 51 13.19 -5.87 1.32
CA LYS A 51 12.25 -6.68 0.50
C LYS A 51 11.78 -5.90 -0.72
N GLY A 52 11.40 -4.64 -0.55
CA GLY A 52 11.02 -3.76 -1.66
C GLY A 52 12.14 -3.62 -2.68
N TYR A 53 13.38 -3.38 -2.21
CA TYR A 53 14.57 -3.30 -3.06
C TYR A 53 14.81 -4.61 -3.85
N ASN A 54 14.82 -5.76 -3.15
CA ASN A 54 15.09 -7.04 -3.76
C ASN A 54 14.02 -7.48 -4.76
N PHE A 55 12.75 -7.17 -4.50
CA PHE A 55 11.67 -7.43 -5.45
C PHE A 55 11.75 -6.51 -6.68
N SER A 56 12.13 -5.26 -6.53
CA SER A 56 12.41 -4.38 -7.67
C SER A 56 13.53 -4.93 -8.54
N LYS A 57 14.61 -5.42 -7.94
CA LYS A 57 15.70 -6.07 -8.67
C LYS A 57 15.22 -7.31 -9.46
N GLN A 58 14.36 -8.13 -8.87
CA GLN A 58 13.79 -9.30 -9.56
C GLN A 58 12.83 -8.87 -10.67
N LEU A 59 11.96 -7.89 -10.39
CA LEU A 59 10.99 -7.35 -11.33
C LEU A 59 11.67 -6.84 -12.60
N PHE A 60 12.62 -5.93 -12.47
CA PHE A 60 13.29 -5.32 -13.65
C PHE A 60 14.25 -6.26 -14.38
N LYS A 61 14.74 -7.30 -13.71
CA LYS A 61 15.46 -8.40 -14.38
C LYS A 61 14.53 -9.21 -15.29
N HIS A 62 13.27 -9.40 -14.86
CA HIS A 62 12.27 -10.19 -15.57
C HIS A 62 11.49 -9.37 -16.59
N ASP A 63 11.01 -8.19 -16.17
CA ASP A 63 10.23 -7.28 -16.99
C ASP A 63 10.78 -5.85 -16.94
N PRO A 64 11.82 -5.55 -17.74
CA PRO A 64 12.42 -4.22 -17.82
C PRO A 64 11.46 -3.11 -18.31
N GLN A 65 10.31 -3.49 -18.87
CA GLN A 65 9.29 -2.58 -19.38
C GLN A 65 8.19 -2.25 -18.37
N THR A 66 8.33 -2.67 -17.11
CA THR A 66 7.42 -2.26 -16.04
C THR A 66 7.36 -0.73 -15.98
N ASP A 67 6.15 -0.18 -16.05
CA ASP A 67 5.90 1.26 -16.21
C ASP A 67 5.19 1.91 -15.02
N ALA A 68 4.81 1.13 -13.98
CA ALA A 68 4.34 1.62 -12.69
C ALA A 68 4.47 0.54 -11.61
N ILE A 69 4.61 0.96 -10.35
CA ILE A 69 4.67 0.05 -9.19
C ILE A 69 3.70 0.52 -8.12
N ILE A 70 2.89 -0.41 -7.60
CA ILE A 70 2.05 -0.20 -6.41
C ILE A 70 2.65 -0.99 -5.25
N THR A 71 2.87 -0.34 -4.11
CA THR A 71 3.32 -0.98 -2.87
C THR A 71 2.24 -0.92 -1.80
N THR A 72 2.18 -1.94 -0.94
CA THR A 72 1.16 -1.98 0.12
C THR A 72 1.54 -1.20 1.38
N ASP A 73 2.76 -0.69 1.48
CA ASP A 73 3.18 0.14 2.62
C ASP A 73 4.41 0.98 2.28
N SER A 74 4.74 1.90 3.18
CA SER A 74 5.82 2.86 3.01
C SER A 74 7.22 2.24 3.08
N LEU A 75 7.45 1.17 3.85
CA LEU A 75 8.78 0.54 3.94
C LEU A 75 9.13 -0.20 2.65
N LEU A 76 8.18 -0.95 2.09
CA LEU A 76 8.36 -1.55 0.76
C LEU A 76 8.56 -0.48 -0.31
N ALA A 77 7.79 0.64 -0.23
CA ALA A 77 7.96 1.77 -1.15
C ALA A 77 9.36 2.39 -1.06
N GLU A 78 9.92 2.50 0.15
CA GLU A 78 11.27 3.02 0.36
C GLU A 78 12.31 2.17 -0.37
N GLY A 79 12.22 0.85 -0.20
CA GLY A 79 13.10 -0.09 -0.92
C GLY A 79 12.96 0.00 -2.44
N VAL A 80 11.73 0.10 -2.94
CA VAL A 80 11.45 0.31 -4.38
C VAL A 80 12.11 1.60 -4.87
N CYS A 81 11.86 2.73 -4.18
CA CYS A 81 12.41 4.02 -4.56
C CYS A 81 13.95 4.02 -4.53
N ASN A 82 14.56 3.36 -3.55
CA ASN A 82 16.02 3.26 -3.45
C ASN A 82 16.60 2.49 -4.65
N TYR A 83 15.98 1.36 -5.03
CA TYR A 83 16.38 0.62 -6.23
C TYR A 83 16.24 1.46 -7.50
N LEU A 84 15.09 2.14 -7.69
CA LEU A 84 14.85 2.97 -8.87
C LEU A 84 15.85 4.12 -8.96
N ASN A 85 16.13 4.81 -7.86
CA ASN A 85 17.10 5.91 -7.81
C ASN A 85 18.51 5.43 -8.13
N GLU A 86 18.96 4.30 -7.56
CA GLU A 86 20.30 3.73 -7.82
C GLU A 86 20.49 3.36 -9.29
N HIS A 87 19.42 2.88 -9.94
CA HIS A 87 19.47 2.45 -11.34
C HIS A 87 18.98 3.53 -12.33
N GLN A 88 18.69 4.76 -11.84
CA GLN A 88 18.21 5.89 -12.64
C GLN A 88 16.95 5.55 -13.47
N LEU A 89 16.05 4.77 -12.88
CA LEU A 89 14.78 4.40 -13.51
C LEU A 89 13.68 5.39 -13.13
N ASP A 90 13.04 5.99 -14.13
CA ASP A 90 11.91 6.92 -13.95
C ASP A 90 10.58 6.15 -14.04
N VAL A 91 10.25 5.42 -13.00
CA VAL A 91 9.02 4.62 -12.89
C VAL A 91 8.19 5.14 -11.72
N PRO A 92 6.94 5.57 -11.95
CA PRO A 92 6.07 6.06 -10.90
C PRO A 92 5.76 4.98 -9.87
N VAL A 93 5.88 5.35 -8.59
CA VAL A 93 5.53 4.50 -7.45
C VAL A 93 4.35 5.09 -6.72
N LEU A 94 3.34 4.26 -6.47
CA LEU A 94 2.22 4.56 -5.58
C LEU A 94 2.34 3.69 -4.33
N SER A 95 2.13 4.29 -3.16
CA SER A 95 2.15 3.58 -1.88
C SER A 95 0.84 3.74 -1.12
N PHE A 96 0.47 2.72 -0.35
CA PHE A 96 -0.47 2.89 0.74
C PHE A 96 0.31 3.38 1.95
N ASP A 97 -0.02 4.59 2.40
CA ASP A 97 0.69 5.36 3.40
C ASP A 97 2.03 5.95 2.91
N SER A 98 2.46 7.04 3.53
CA SER A 98 3.75 7.67 3.30
C SER A 98 4.24 8.32 4.58
N VAL A 99 5.15 7.63 5.27
CA VAL A 99 5.79 8.16 6.49
C VAL A 99 7.04 9.00 6.19
N ASN A 100 7.61 8.88 5.00
CA ASN A 100 8.83 9.59 4.61
C ASN A 100 8.54 10.60 3.47
N PRO A 101 8.45 11.91 3.77
CA PRO A 101 8.16 12.93 2.77
C PRO A 101 9.25 13.09 1.69
N LYS A 102 10.44 12.51 1.92
CA LYS A 102 11.56 12.56 0.96
C LYS A 102 11.47 11.47 -0.10
N LEU A 103 10.58 10.48 0.05
CA LEU A 103 10.39 9.48 -0.98
C LEU A 103 9.83 10.11 -2.26
N ASN A 104 10.41 9.73 -3.37
CA ASN A 104 9.94 10.13 -4.70
C ASN A 104 8.76 9.26 -5.14
N LEU A 105 7.63 9.42 -4.45
CA LEU A 105 6.37 8.77 -4.82
C LEU A 105 5.62 9.65 -5.82
N ALA A 106 5.00 9.03 -6.82
CA ALA A 106 4.06 9.71 -7.71
C ALA A 106 2.75 10.05 -6.99
N ALA A 107 2.31 9.16 -6.10
CA ALA A 107 1.15 9.35 -5.24
C ALA A 107 1.20 8.41 -4.04
N TYR A 108 0.42 8.73 -3.01
CA TYR A 108 0.17 7.82 -1.90
C TYR A 108 -1.25 7.96 -1.38
N VAL A 109 -1.74 6.90 -0.72
CA VAL A 109 -3.00 6.94 0.01
C VAL A 109 -2.71 7.40 1.43
N ASP A 110 -3.15 8.60 1.81
CA ASP A 110 -3.12 9.05 3.21
C ASP A 110 -4.24 8.37 3.98
N ILE A 111 -3.88 7.44 4.86
CA ILE A 111 -4.82 6.70 5.71
C ILE A 111 -5.28 7.51 6.93
N ASN A 112 -4.85 8.77 7.04
CA ASN A 112 -5.20 9.69 8.12
C ASN A 112 -4.94 9.10 9.52
N SER A 113 -3.70 8.69 9.76
CA SER A 113 -3.25 8.01 10.99
C SER A 113 -3.58 8.81 12.27
N LEU A 114 -3.55 10.15 12.19
CA LEU A 114 -3.91 11.02 13.32
C LEU A 114 -5.40 10.88 13.68
N ALA A 115 -6.28 10.97 12.68
CA ALA A 115 -7.72 10.79 12.91
C ALA A 115 -8.03 9.36 13.37
N LEU A 116 -7.35 8.36 12.81
CA LEU A 116 -7.49 6.96 13.21
C LEU A 116 -7.14 6.78 14.69
N GLY A 117 -6.00 7.29 15.15
CA GLY A 117 -5.58 7.21 16.56
C GLY A 117 -6.56 7.91 17.50
N ARG A 118 -7.02 9.12 17.15
CA ARG A 118 -7.98 9.88 17.93
C ARG A 118 -9.32 9.15 18.05
N THR A 119 -9.90 8.73 16.91
CA THR A 119 -11.19 8.03 16.89
C THR A 119 -11.12 6.69 17.62
N SER A 120 -10.01 5.96 17.54
CA SER A 120 -9.80 4.73 18.29
C SER A 120 -9.86 4.98 19.80
N PHE A 121 -9.20 6.04 20.29
CA PHE A 121 -9.23 6.40 21.70
C PHE A 121 -10.64 6.81 22.16
N GLU A 122 -11.33 7.66 21.39
CA GLU A 122 -12.71 8.08 21.70
C GLU A 122 -13.65 6.87 21.75
N THR A 123 -13.50 5.92 20.82
CA THR A 123 -14.30 4.68 20.79
C THR A 123 -14.05 3.82 22.04
N ILE A 124 -12.78 3.68 22.49
CA ILE A 124 -12.46 2.95 23.71
C ILE A 124 -13.14 3.59 24.94
N LEU A 125 -13.11 4.91 25.07
CA LEU A 125 -13.82 5.60 26.17
C LEU A 125 -15.33 5.32 26.15
N GLN A 126 -15.92 5.29 24.95
CA GLN A 126 -17.34 4.99 24.76
C GLN A 126 -17.65 3.54 25.19
N ILE A 127 -16.85 2.57 24.78
CA ILE A 127 -16.98 1.15 25.16
C ILE A 127 -16.89 0.99 26.70
N ILE A 128 -15.93 1.67 27.35
CA ILE A 128 -15.79 1.63 28.82
C ILE A 128 -17.06 2.15 29.51
N ASN A 129 -17.67 3.21 29.02
CA ASN A 129 -18.90 3.73 29.57
C ASN A 129 -20.07 2.77 29.35
N ASP A 130 -20.20 2.18 28.16
CA ASP A 130 -21.26 1.22 27.85
C ASP A 130 -21.17 -0.03 28.73
N VAL A 131 -19.95 -0.54 28.97
CA VAL A 131 -19.73 -1.66 29.89
C VAL A 131 -20.18 -1.32 31.31
N LYS A 132 -19.87 -0.11 31.81
CA LYS A 132 -20.34 0.36 33.13
C LYS A 132 -21.86 0.45 33.25
N GLU A 133 -22.53 0.72 32.13
CA GLU A 133 -23.99 0.82 32.05
C GLU A 133 -24.66 -0.51 31.60
N ASN A 134 -23.93 -1.64 31.59
CA ASN A 134 -24.40 -2.93 31.11
C ASN A 134 -24.96 -2.94 29.67
N ARG A 135 -24.46 -2.03 28.80
CA ARG A 135 -24.81 -2.02 27.39
C ARG A 135 -23.76 -2.80 26.59
N GLN A 136 -24.25 -3.67 25.71
CA GLN A 136 -23.38 -4.40 24.79
C GLN A 136 -23.58 -3.84 23.38
N ILE A 137 -22.67 -2.96 22.96
CA ILE A 137 -22.71 -2.27 21.66
C ILE A 137 -21.44 -2.62 20.88
N CYS A 138 -21.60 -2.94 19.61
CA CYS A 138 -20.46 -3.13 18.68
C CYS A 138 -20.28 -1.84 17.85
N TYR A 139 -19.09 -1.26 17.90
CA TYR A 139 -18.75 -0.06 17.15
C TYR A 139 -18.00 -0.43 15.87
N ARG A 140 -18.42 0.17 14.76
CA ARG A 140 -17.68 0.17 13.50
C ARG A 140 -17.45 1.61 13.08
N GLN A 141 -16.19 2.03 13.05
CA GLN A 141 -15.78 3.35 12.60
C GLN A 141 -15.08 3.24 11.23
N VAL A 142 -15.41 4.18 10.35
CA VAL A 142 -14.74 4.31 9.03
C VAL A 142 -14.09 5.68 9.00
N ILE A 143 -12.77 5.70 8.84
CA ILE A 143 -11.99 6.93 8.72
C ILE A 143 -11.80 7.22 7.24
N ALA A 144 -12.09 8.45 6.84
CA ALA A 144 -11.85 8.90 5.48
C ALA A 144 -10.34 8.91 5.19
N HIS A 145 -9.99 8.51 3.99
CA HIS A 145 -8.64 8.55 3.44
C HIS A 145 -8.62 9.39 2.16
N GLU A 146 -7.46 9.85 1.76
CA GLU A 146 -7.26 10.68 0.57
C GLU A 146 -6.13 10.12 -0.29
N ILE A 147 -6.21 10.35 -1.61
CA ILE A 147 -5.07 10.12 -2.51
C ILE A 147 -4.34 11.44 -2.66
N VAL A 148 -3.07 11.47 -2.28
CA VAL A 148 -2.20 12.62 -2.39
C VAL A 148 -1.28 12.40 -3.58
N GLU A 149 -1.40 13.24 -4.61
CA GLU A 149 -0.49 13.28 -5.77
C GLU A 149 0.66 14.25 -5.47
N LYS A 150 1.86 13.93 -5.96
CA LYS A 150 3.05 14.77 -5.84
C LYS A 150 3.51 15.30 -7.18
#